data_db889d308dc3fa40c48c156a5133e608
#
_entry.id   db889d308dc3fa40c48c156a5133e608
#
_cell.length_a   1.000
_cell.length_b   1.000
_cell.length_c   1.000
_cell.angle_alpha   90.00
_cell.angle_beta   90.00
_cell.angle_gamma   90.00
#
_symmetry.space_group_name_H-M   'P 1'
#
loop_
_entity.id
_entity.type
_entity.pdbx_description
1 polymer ?
#
loop_
_entity_poly.entity_id
_entity_poly.type
_entity_poly.pdbx_seq_one_letter_code
_entity_poly.pdbx_strand_id
1 'polypeptide(L)'
;MKRILVLAVVLLLGFVLFAVDPIVVGVFEPMTGPYAAGGQLTMEGITLAAEQVKEILGRPVELVLVDNKSEKVEASNAVSRLIQFNKASVIIGSYGSAVAIPGSEVANAAGVPMIGCSPTNPLVTVGKPYAFRVCFIDPFQGSVMAKFAVEELKAKTAVIIQDIASDYSVGLSHYFQNSFKSLTGDNKSISGVISYQTGDQDFTAQLAYAQGKKPDVIFIPAA
;
A
#
# COMPACT_ATOMS: atom_id res chain seq x y z
N MET A 1 55.35 -14.69 34.95
CA MET A 1 53.90 -14.68 35.14
C MET A 1 53.25 -13.33 34.89
N LYS A 2 53.69 -12.20 35.47
CA LYS A 2 53.06 -10.87 35.25
C LYS A 2 53.05 -10.40 33.77
N ARG A 3 54.11 -10.67 32.98
CA ARG A 3 54.20 -10.28 31.55
C ARG A 3 53.25 -11.11 30.64
N ILE A 4 52.99 -12.37 30.97
CA ILE A 4 52.06 -13.25 30.23
C ILE A 4 50.63 -12.81 30.51
N LEU A 5 50.31 -12.39 31.74
CA LEU A 5 48.98 -11.90 32.13
C LEU A 5 48.65 -10.59 31.39
N VAL A 6 49.61 -9.68 31.24
CA VAL A 6 49.44 -8.42 30.50
C VAL A 6 49.21 -8.67 29.01
N LEU A 7 49.90 -9.63 28.40
CA LEU A 7 49.69 -10.01 27.00
C LEU A 7 48.32 -10.65 26.76
N ALA A 8 47.84 -11.46 27.68
CA ALA A 8 46.50 -12.07 27.62
C ALA A 8 45.39 -11.03 27.75
N VAL A 9 45.55 -10.01 28.60
CA VAL A 9 44.60 -8.90 28.76
C VAL A 9 44.56 -8.00 27.52
N VAL A 10 45.72 -7.74 26.89
CA VAL A 10 45.78 -6.95 25.65
C VAL A 10 45.21 -7.70 24.47
N LEU A 11 45.36 -9.04 24.40
CA LEU A 11 44.71 -9.88 23.38
C LEU A 11 43.17 -9.97 23.59
N LEU A 12 42.66 -9.96 24.82
CA LEU A 12 41.26 -9.94 25.15
C LEU A 12 40.59 -8.58 24.86
N LEU A 13 41.33 -7.47 24.99
CA LEU A 13 40.84 -6.13 24.65
C LEU A 13 40.86 -5.85 23.14
N GLY A 14 41.56 -6.65 22.33
CA GLY A 14 41.60 -6.51 20.86
C GLY A 14 40.39 -7.06 20.13
N PHE A 15 39.52 -7.84 20.79
CA PHE A 15 38.23 -8.31 20.26
C PHE A 15 37.05 -7.45 20.77
N VAL A 16 37.15 -6.13 20.67
CA VAL A 16 35.92 -5.33 20.57
C VAL A 16 35.39 -5.61 19.18
N LEU A 17 34.51 -6.63 19.07
CA LEU A 17 33.62 -6.80 17.93
C LEU A 17 32.83 -5.50 17.80
N PHE A 18 33.26 -4.63 16.89
CA PHE A 18 32.40 -3.53 16.44
C PHE A 18 31.17 -4.22 15.82
N ALA A 19 30.13 -4.34 16.59
CA ALA A 19 28.84 -4.74 16.05
C ALA A 19 28.51 -3.71 14.95
N VAL A 20 28.50 -4.17 13.73
CA VAL A 20 28.10 -3.31 12.60
C VAL A 20 26.63 -3.06 12.75
N ASP A 21 26.25 -1.78 12.90
CA ASP A 21 24.84 -1.41 13.04
C ASP A 21 24.01 -1.95 11.87
N PRO A 22 22.88 -2.61 12.12
CA PRO A 22 22.06 -3.17 11.07
C PRO A 22 21.50 -2.07 10.15
N ILE A 23 21.13 -2.47 8.93
CA ILE A 23 20.27 -1.66 8.06
C ILE A 23 18.85 -1.99 8.45
N VAL A 24 18.17 -1.04 9.09
CA VAL A 24 16.79 -1.19 9.49
C VAL A 24 15.87 -0.92 8.30
N VAL A 25 15.08 -1.92 7.92
CA VAL A 25 14.00 -1.84 6.95
C VAL A 25 12.69 -1.76 7.75
N GLY A 26 12.08 -0.58 7.75
CA GLY A 26 10.80 -0.38 8.42
C GLY A 26 9.64 -0.89 7.54
N VAL A 27 8.73 -1.63 8.14
CA VAL A 27 7.54 -2.16 7.47
C VAL A 27 6.31 -1.64 8.19
N PHE A 28 5.36 -1.05 7.45
CA PHE A 28 4.06 -0.64 8.00
C PHE A 28 2.95 -1.29 7.18
N GLU A 29 2.46 -2.41 7.65
CA GLU A 29 1.39 -3.18 7.00
C GLU A 29 0.16 -3.26 7.91
N PRO A 30 -1.06 -3.36 7.36
CA PRO A 30 -2.25 -3.61 8.15
C PRO A 30 -2.27 -5.08 8.59
N MET A 31 -1.83 -5.34 9.81
CA MET A 31 -1.88 -6.69 10.40
C MET A 31 -3.23 -6.96 11.07
N THR A 32 -3.98 -5.88 11.35
CA THR A 32 -5.33 -5.90 11.91
C THR A 32 -6.26 -4.95 11.14
N GLY A 33 -7.58 -5.08 11.36
CA GLY A 33 -8.58 -4.27 10.68
C GLY A 33 -9.01 -4.82 9.31
N PRO A 34 -9.77 -4.04 8.51
CA PRO A 34 -10.39 -4.50 7.26
C PRO A 34 -9.38 -4.98 6.20
N TYR A 35 -8.18 -4.44 6.18
CA TYR A 35 -7.14 -4.77 5.20
C TYR A 35 -6.17 -5.85 5.68
N ALA A 36 -6.41 -6.47 6.85
CA ALA A 36 -5.46 -7.39 7.47
C ALA A 36 -5.05 -8.57 6.58
N ALA A 37 -5.98 -9.15 5.84
CA ALA A 37 -5.69 -10.28 4.97
C ALA A 37 -4.64 -9.92 3.89
N GLY A 38 -4.78 -8.75 3.24
CA GLY A 38 -3.82 -8.28 2.26
C GLY A 38 -2.47 -7.90 2.87
N GLY A 39 -2.49 -7.27 4.05
CA GLY A 39 -1.26 -6.92 4.78
C GLY A 39 -0.47 -8.14 5.23
N GLN A 40 -1.13 -9.18 5.71
CA GLN A 40 -0.49 -10.44 6.09
C GLN A 40 0.17 -11.13 4.89
N LEU A 41 -0.52 -11.23 3.75
CA LEU A 41 0.07 -11.77 2.52
C LEU A 41 1.27 -10.95 2.03
N THR A 42 1.20 -9.62 2.13
CA THR A 42 2.33 -8.75 1.80
C THR A 42 3.51 -9.01 2.73
N MET A 43 3.25 -9.17 4.04
CA MET A 43 4.29 -9.44 5.04
C MET A 43 4.96 -10.80 4.83
N GLU A 44 4.24 -11.82 4.37
CA GLU A 44 4.82 -13.11 4.00
C GLU A 44 5.85 -12.94 2.89
N GLY A 45 5.53 -12.15 1.84
CA GLY A 45 6.45 -11.84 0.75
C GLY A 45 7.70 -11.06 1.21
N ILE A 46 7.51 -10.07 2.10
CA ILE A 46 8.60 -9.29 2.69
C ILE A 46 9.53 -10.20 3.53
N THR A 47 8.95 -11.09 4.32
CA THR A 47 9.69 -12.04 5.15
C THR A 47 10.53 -12.99 4.29
N LEU A 48 9.93 -13.55 3.23
CA LEU A 48 10.63 -14.42 2.28
C LEU A 48 11.82 -13.70 1.61
N ALA A 49 11.65 -12.45 1.23
CA ALA A 49 12.74 -11.64 0.67
C ALA A 49 13.88 -11.41 1.68
N ALA A 50 13.54 -11.13 2.94
CA ALA A 50 14.51 -10.93 4.01
C ALA A 50 15.27 -12.22 4.38
N GLU A 51 14.65 -13.38 4.25
CA GLU A 51 15.34 -14.67 4.41
C GLU A 51 16.43 -14.90 3.36
N GLN A 52 16.23 -14.36 2.16
CA GLN A 52 17.18 -14.45 1.05
C GLN A 52 18.26 -13.36 1.10
N VAL A 53 17.97 -12.17 1.66
CA VAL A 53 18.88 -11.02 1.72
C VAL A 53 19.14 -10.66 3.17
N LYS A 54 20.08 -11.36 3.80
CA LYS A 54 20.42 -11.19 5.22
C LYS A 54 21.38 -10.02 5.48
N GLU A 55 22.12 -9.61 4.46
CA GLU A 55 23.12 -8.54 4.54
C GLU A 55 23.05 -7.63 3.31
N ILE A 56 23.25 -6.34 3.53
CA ILE A 56 23.42 -5.32 2.49
C ILE A 56 24.65 -4.50 2.83
N LEU A 57 25.60 -4.39 1.88
CA LEU A 57 26.87 -3.66 2.06
C LEU A 57 27.67 -4.13 3.30
N GLY A 58 27.63 -5.44 3.61
CA GLY A 58 28.31 -6.02 4.77
C GLY A 58 27.64 -5.70 6.12
N ARG A 59 26.41 -5.20 6.11
CA ARG A 59 25.62 -4.89 7.30
C ARG A 59 24.41 -5.82 7.37
N PRO A 60 24.07 -6.38 8.54
CA PRO A 60 22.87 -7.18 8.72
C PRO A 60 21.61 -6.38 8.35
N VAL A 61 20.61 -7.04 7.80
CA VAL A 61 19.27 -6.46 7.57
C VAL A 61 18.37 -6.80 8.76
N GLU A 62 17.73 -5.78 9.32
CA GLU A 62 16.74 -5.92 10.37
C GLU A 62 15.39 -5.43 9.88
N LEU A 63 14.35 -6.30 9.94
CA LEU A 63 12.98 -5.91 9.66
C LEU A 63 12.29 -5.46 10.95
N VAL A 64 11.68 -4.27 10.90
CA VAL A 64 10.84 -3.75 12.00
C VAL A 64 9.45 -3.51 11.48
N LEU A 65 8.49 -4.33 11.91
CA LEU A 65 7.07 -4.22 11.56
C LEU A 65 6.32 -3.37 12.58
N VAL A 66 5.50 -2.45 12.08
CA VAL A 66 4.50 -1.70 12.85
C VAL A 66 3.13 -1.86 12.18
N ASP A 67 2.17 -2.38 12.92
CA ASP A 67 0.78 -2.52 12.46
C ASP A 67 0.12 -1.13 12.33
N ASN A 68 -0.39 -0.81 11.15
CA ASN A 68 -1.14 0.43 10.91
C ASN A 68 -2.66 0.30 11.13
N LYS A 69 -3.13 -0.88 11.54
CA LYS A 69 -4.51 -1.21 11.91
C LYS A 69 -5.55 -0.88 10.84
N SER A 70 -5.14 -0.77 9.58
CA SER A 70 -5.98 -0.31 8.47
C SER A 70 -6.48 1.14 8.62
N GLU A 71 -5.83 1.97 9.45
CA GLU A 71 -6.26 3.32 9.82
C GLU A 71 -5.27 4.38 9.31
N LYS A 72 -5.79 5.47 8.71
CA LYS A 72 -4.96 6.54 8.13
C LYS A 72 -4.02 7.20 9.15
N VAL A 73 -4.53 7.49 10.34
CA VAL A 73 -3.75 8.12 11.41
C VAL A 73 -2.67 7.16 11.92
N GLU A 74 -3.02 5.90 12.12
CA GLU A 74 -2.07 4.87 12.57
C GLU A 74 -0.98 4.62 11.53
N ALA A 75 -1.28 4.72 10.24
CA ALA A 75 -0.28 4.62 9.18
C ALA A 75 0.77 5.74 9.26
N SER A 76 0.34 6.99 9.47
CA SER A 76 1.25 8.12 9.71
C SER A 76 2.09 7.93 10.98
N ASN A 77 1.47 7.47 12.06
CA ASN A 77 2.15 7.18 13.33
C ASN A 77 3.17 6.05 13.18
N ALA A 78 2.82 4.97 12.46
CA ALA A 78 3.69 3.84 12.20
C ALA A 78 4.96 4.26 11.45
N VAL A 79 4.83 5.02 10.36
CA VAL A 79 5.98 5.51 9.59
C VAL A 79 6.82 6.48 10.41
N SER A 80 6.19 7.40 11.16
CA SER A 80 6.89 8.31 12.07
C SER A 80 7.72 7.55 13.10
N ARG A 81 7.13 6.51 13.72
CA ARG A 81 7.82 5.65 14.69
C ARG A 81 9.00 4.92 14.07
N LEU A 82 8.80 4.31 12.90
CA LEU A 82 9.86 3.59 12.19
C LEU A 82 11.06 4.50 11.89
N ILE A 83 10.82 5.73 11.46
CA ILE A 83 11.87 6.69 11.13
C ILE A 83 12.55 7.26 12.39
N GLN A 84 11.77 7.76 13.35
CA GLN A 84 12.29 8.54 14.47
C GLN A 84 12.90 7.65 15.55
N PHE A 85 12.24 6.53 15.89
CA PHE A 85 12.67 5.65 16.99
C PHE A 85 13.46 4.44 16.49
N ASN A 86 12.99 3.77 15.44
CA ASN A 86 13.64 2.57 14.93
C ASN A 86 14.77 2.88 13.93
N LYS A 87 14.94 4.15 13.51
CA LYS A 87 16.00 4.59 12.59
C LYS A 87 15.97 3.86 11.25
N ALA A 88 14.77 3.56 10.76
CA ALA A 88 14.60 2.90 9.47
C ALA A 88 15.26 3.70 8.35
N SER A 89 16.09 3.03 7.55
CA SER A 89 16.77 3.60 6.39
C SER A 89 15.89 3.62 5.14
N VAL A 90 14.89 2.74 5.10
CA VAL A 90 13.90 2.60 4.04
C VAL A 90 12.59 2.08 4.65
N ILE A 91 11.47 2.47 4.06
CA ILE A 91 10.14 2.04 4.47
C ILE A 91 9.53 1.17 3.37
N ILE A 92 8.94 0.03 3.73
CA ILE A 92 8.16 -0.82 2.84
C ILE A 92 6.71 -0.85 3.35
N GLY A 93 5.76 -0.80 2.44
CA GLY A 93 4.33 -0.84 2.73
C GLY A 93 3.58 0.29 2.04
N SER A 94 2.30 0.35 2.15
CA SER A 94 1.38 -0.56 2.83
C SER A 94 0.40 -1.16 1.82
N TYR A 95 -0.20 -2.31 2.15
CA TYR A 95 -1.41 -2.75 1.46
C TYR A 95 -2.53 -1.74 1.70
N GLY A 96 -3.22 -1.35 0.61
CA GLY A 96 -4.30 -0.37 0.67
C GLY A 96 -3.85 1.08 0.48
N SER A 97 -4.37 1.73 -0.57
CA SER A 97 -4.01 3.12 -0.90
C SER A 97 -4.38 4.11 0.21
N ALA A 98 -5.51 3.88 0.91
CA ALA A 98 -5.99 4.75 1.98
C ALA A 98 -4.97 4.91 3.13
N VAL A 99 -4.19 3.89 3.43
CA VAL A 99 -3.14 3.92 4.47
C VAL A 99 -1.75 4.18 3.89
N ALA A 100 -1.50 3.80 2.63
CA ALA A 100 -0.23 4.08 1.98
C ALA A 100 -0.01 5.57 1.68
N ILE A 101 -1.07 6.31 1.32
CA ILE A 101 -0.98 7.75 1.03
C ILE A 101 -0.43 8.53 2.24
N PRO A 102 -1.06 8.50 3.45
CA PRO A 102 -0.54 9.24 4.59
C PRO A 102 0.84 8.74 5.05
N GLY A 103 1.13 7.43 4.95
CA GLY A 103 2.46 6.90 5.23
C GLY A 103 3.53 7.46 4.28
N SER A 104 3.21 7.56 2.98
CA SER A 104 4.11 8.13 1.98
C SER A 104 4.38 9.62 2.18
N GLU A 105 3.42 10.38 2.71
CA GLU A 105 3.59 11.79 3.06
C GLU A 105 4.62 11.97 4.16
N VAL A 106 4.52 11.15 5.21
CA VAL A 106 5.47 11.18 6.34
C VAL A 106 6.88 10.77 5.88
N ALA A 107 7.00 9.67 5.14
CA ALA A 107 8.30 9.21 4.63
C ALA A 107 8.93 10.25 3.72
N ASN A 108 8.17 10.82 2.78
CA ASN A 108 8.64 11.86 1.87
C ASN A 108 9.08 13.13 2.60
N ALA A 109 8.31 13.60 3.59
CA ALA A 109 8.66 14.77 4.39
C ALA A 109 9.95 14.56 5.20
N ALA A 110 10.23 13.33 5.62
CA ALA A 110 11.44 12.95 6.33
C ALA A 110 12.64 12.67 5.40
N GLY A 111 12.46 12.65 4.07
CA GLY A 111 13.50 12.30 3.11
C GLY A 111 13.91 10.82 3.17
N VAL A 112 13.05 9.94 3.70
CA VAL A 112 13.29 8.50 3.80
C VAL A 112 12.56 7.79 2.65
N PRO A 113 13.27 6.99 1.83
CA PRO A 113 12.63 6.27 0.74
C PRO A 113 11.53 5.32 1.23
N MET A 114 10.38 5.35 0.56
CA MET A 114 9.29 4.41 0.78
C MET A 114 8.95 3.67 -0.51
N ILE A 115 8.73 2.37 -0.42
CA ILE A 115 8.35 1.51 -1.55
C ILE A 115 7.00 0.85 -1.24
N GLY A 116 5.97 1.26 -1.97
CA GLY A 116 4.65 0.64 -1.91
C GLY A 116 4.60 -0.67 -2.70
N CYS A 117 4.17 -1.77 -2.07
CA CYS A 117 4.08 -3.07 -2.72
C CYS A 117 2.85 -3.17 -3.64
N SER A 118 1.69 -2.74 -3.17
CA SER A 118 0.40 -2.92 -3.83
C SER A 118 -0.50 -1.68 -3.93
N PRO A 119 -0.19 -0.50 -3.35
CA PRO A 119 -1.11 0.63 -3.39
C PRO A 119 -1.11 1.27 -4.78
N THR A 120 -2.24 1.21 -5.47
CA THR A 120 -2.37 1.57 -6.89
C THR A 120 -2.77 3.02 -7.14
N ASN A 121 -3.28 3.73 -6.13
CA ASN A 121 -3.69 5.13 -6.30
C ASN A 121 -2.47 6.01 -6.63
N PRO A 122 -2.54 6.85 -7.68
CA PRO A 122 -1.45 7.75 -8.07
C PRO A 122 -0.95 8.66 -6.94
N LEU A 123 -1.82 9.07 -6.02
CA LEU A 123 -1.47 9.95 -4.90
C LEU A 123 -0.41 9.37 -3.93
N VAL A 124 -0.17 8.07 -4.00
CA VAL A 124 0.92 7.45 -3.19
C VAL A 124 2.28 8.01 -3.58
N THR A 125 2.51 8.32 -4.86
CA THR A 125 3.83 8.74 -5.37
C THR A 125 3.85 10.11 -6.03
N VAL A 126 2.71 10.60 -6.54
CA VAL A 126 2.66 11.89 -7.24
C VAL A 126 3.11 13.04 -6.33
N GLY A 127 4.11 13.80 -6.79
CA GLY A 127 4.66 14.93 -6.04
C GLY A 127 5.57 14.55 -4.86
N LYS A 128 5.95 13.27 -4.74
CA LYS A 128 6.73 12.73 -3.62
C LYS A 128 8.00 12.05 -4.12
N PRO A 129 9.15 12.76 -4.21
CA PRO A 129 10.39 12.21 -4.76
C PRO A 129 11.00 11.05 -3.96
N TYR A 130 10.58 10.84 -2.73
CA TYR A 130 11.00 9.71 -1.89
C TYR A 130 9.98 8.56 -1.85
N ALA A 131 8.85 8.66 -2.56
CA ALA A 131 7.85 7.59 -2.60
C ALA A 131 7.86 6.86 -3.96
N PHE A 132 8.00 5.56 -3.91
CA PHE A 132 8.07 4.64 -5.05
C PHE A 132 7.00 3.56 -4.93
N ARG A 133 6.74 2.83 -6.02
CA ARG A 133 5.88 1.64 -6.03
C ARG A 133 6.38 0.61 -7.03
N VAL A 134 6.00 -0.64 -6.83
CA VAL A 134 6.32 -1.75 -7.73
C VAL A 134 5.09 -2.37 -8.41
N CYS A 135 3.90 -1.78 -8.17
CA CYS A 135 2.64 -2.19 -8.81
C CYS A 135 2.20 -1.21 -9.90
N PHE A 136 1.21 -1.63 -10.71
CA PHE A 136 0.52 -0.76 -11.65
C PHE A 136 -0.33 0.31 -10.92
N ILE A 137 -0.92 1.23 -11.68
CA ILE A 137 -1.69 2.36 -11.13
C ILE A 137 -3.15 2.33 -11.58
N ASP A 138 -4.04 2.94 -10.79
CA ASP A 138 -5.48 2.99 -11.05
C ASP A 138 -5.87 3.52 -12.44
N PRO A 139 -5.19 4.51 -13.06
CA PRO A 139 -5.48 4.92 -14.44
C PRO A 139 -5.40 3.75 -15.43
N PHE A 140 -4.39 2.90 -15.29
CA PHE A 140 -4.24 1.71 -16.12
C PHE A 140 -5.34 0.68 -15.80
N GLN A 141 -5.55 0.37 -14.53
CA GLN A 141 -6.55 -0.59 -14.08
C GLN A 141 -7.97 -0.16 -14.52
N GLY A 142 -8.34 1.09 -14.30
CA GLY A 142 -9.63 1.63 -14.71
C GLY A 142 -9.85 1.57 -16.23
N SER A 143 -8.81 1.86 -17.01
CA SER A 143 -8.85 1.75 -18.47
C SER A 143 -9.03 0.29 -18.94
N VAL A 144 -8.28 -0.65 -18.37
CA VAL A 144 -8.39 -2.08 -18.71
C VAL A 144 -9.78 -2.62 -18.37
N MET A 145 -10.32 -2.29 -17.20
CA MET A 145 -11.65 -2.75 -16.78
C MET A 145 -12.76 -2.14 -17.64
N ALA A 146 -12.65 -0.87 -18.01
CA ALA A 146 -13.59 -0.21 -18.91
C ALA A 146 -13.53 -0.85 -20.31
N LYS A 147 -12.33 -1.13 -20.82
CA LYS A 147 -12.14 -1.79 -22.10
C LYS A 147 -12.76 -3.19 -22.08
N PHE A 148 -12.52 -3.98 -21.05
CA PHE A 148 -13.13 -5.29 -20.89
C PHE A 148 -14.67 -5.21 -20.90
N ALA A 149 -15.24 -4.26 -20.15
CA ALA A 149 -16.69 -4.08 -20.11
C ALA A 149 -17.28 -3.72 -21.48
N VAL A 150 -16.65 -2.81 -22.23
CA VAL A 150 -17.16 -2.35 -23.53
C VAL A 150 -16.85 -3.36 -24.65
N GLU A 151 -15.62 -3.87 -24.74
CA GLU A 151 -15.19 -4.69 -25.87
C GLU A 151 -15.58 -6.15 -25.72
N GLU A 152 -15.48 -6.74 -24.50
CA GLU A 152 -15.79 -8.16 -24.29
C GLU A 152 -17.23 -8.37 -23.86
N LEU A 153 -17.71 -7.59 -22.87
CA LEU A 153 -19.10 -7.72 -22.38
C LEU A 153 -20.11 -6.96 -23.24
N LYS A 154 -19.66 -6.13 -24.21
CA LYS A 154 -20.51 -5.29 -25.09
C LYS A 154 -21.40 -4.32 -24.29
N ALA A 155 -20.97 -3.92 -23.09
CA ALA A 155 -21.72 -3.03 -22.23
C ALA A 155 -21.78 -1.61 -22.82
N LYS A 156 -22.96 -1.02 -22.77
CA LYS A 156 -23.25 0.38 -23.18
C LYS A 156 -23.50 1.26 -21.98
N THR A 157 -23.94 0.67 -20.87
CA THR A 157 -24.27 1.39 -19.64
C THR A 157 -23.65 0.70 -18.43
N ALA A 158 -23.22 1.50 -17.45
CA ALA A 158 -22.67 1.01 -16.20
C ALA A 158 -23.24 1.77 -15.00
N VAL A 159 -23.39 1.07 -13.87
CA VAL A 159 -23.54 1.65 -12.54
C VAL A 159 -22.28 1.36 -11.75
N ILE A 160 -21.86 2.31 -10.93
CA ILE A 160 -20.70 2.14 -10.02
C ILE A 160 -21.23 2.11 -8.59
N ILE A 161 -20.76 1.14 -7.81
CA ILE A 161 -20.96 1.07 -6.37
C ILE A 161 -19.60 1.21 -5.71
N GLN A 162 -19.33 2.32 -5.01
CA GLN A 162 -17.99 2.63 -4.49
C GLN A 162 -17.99 2.77 -2.97
N ASP A 163 -16.90 2.37 -2.36
CA ASP A 163 -16.60 2.69 -0.96
C ASP A 163 -16.09 4.13 -0.86
N ILE A 164 -16.89 5.02 -0.26
CA ILE A 164 -16.52 6.45 -0.15
C ILE A 164 -15.40 6.69 0.87
N ALA A 165 -15.15 5.76 1.79
CA ALA A 165 -14.06 5.86 2.76
C ALA A 165 -12.71 5.42 2.19
N SER A 166 -12.71 4.72 1.04
CA SER A 166 -11.52 4.16 0.41
C SER A 166 -11.01 5.04 -0.74
N ASP A 167 -9.82 5.64 -0.58
CA ASP A 167 -9.16 6.40 -1.65
C ASP A 167 -8.88 5.54 -2.90
N TYR A 168 -8.68 4.23 -2.74
CA TYR A 168 -8.59 3.28 -3.85
C TYR A 168 -9.90 3.21 -4.62
N SER A 169 -11.01 2.93 -3.92
CA SER A 169 -12.32 2.75 -4.53
C SER A 169 -12.79 4.00 -5.27
N VAL A 170 -12.67 5.17 -4.65
CA VAL A 170 -13.05 6.46 -5.25
C VAL A 170 -12.16 6.78 -6.46
N GLY A 171 -10.83 6.60 -6.32
CA GLY A 171 -9.89 6.85 -7.40
C GLY A 171 -10.13 5.93 -8.61
N LEU A 172 -10.24 4.64 -8.39
CA LEU A 172 -10.47 3.67 -9.45
C LEU A 172 -11.82 3.85 -10.13
N SER A 173 -12.88 4.21 -9.37
CA SER A 173 -14.19 4.60 -9.91
C SER A 173 -14.06 5.76 -10.90
N HIS A 174 -13.28 6.78 -10.55
CA HIS A 174 -13.06 7.94 -11.42
C HIS A 174 -12.38 7.54 -12.74
N TYR A 175 -11.32 6.74 -12.70
CA TYR A 175 -10.61 6.29 -13.90
C TYR A 175 -11.44 5.36 -14.78
N PHE A 176 -12.19 4.44 -14.17
CA PHE A 176 -13.15 3.61 -14.90
C PHE A 176 -14.20 4.46 -15.60
N GLN A 177 -14.83 5.42 -14.91
CA GLN A 177 -15.83 6.32 -15.51
C GLN A 177 -15.30 7.04 -16.74
N ASN A 178 -14.13 7.66 -16.62
CA ASN A 178 -13.54 8.43 -17.70
C ASN A 178 -13.26 7.54 -18.92
N SER A 179 -12.68 6.38 -18.70
CA SER A 179 -12.37 5.42 -19.77
C SER A 179 -13.64 4.83 -20.39
N PHE A 180 -14.64 4.46 -19.59
CA PHE A 180 -15.89 3.89 -20.07
C PHE A 180 -16.67 4.90 -20.94
N LYS A 181 -16.80 6.16 -20.49
CA LYS A 181 -17.43 7.24 -21.28
C LYS A 181 -16.68 7.48 -22.60
N SER A 182 -15.36 7.48 -22.56
CA SER A 182 -14.53 7.67 -23.76
C SER A 182 -14.73 6.52 -24.76
N LEU A 183 -14.75 5.28 -24.31
CA LEU A 183 -14.89 4.09 -25.15
C LEU A 183 -16.30 3.95 -25.76
N THR A 184 -17.32 4.30 -24.99
CA THR A 184 -18.73 4.27 -25.49
C THR A 184 -19.09 5.49 -26.36
N GLY A 185 -18.32 6.58 -26.27
CA GLY A 185 -18.64 7.86 -26.92
C GLY A 185 -19.87 8.56 -26.30
N ASP A 186 -20.37 8.09 -25.15
CA ASP A 186 -21.54 8.63 -24.49
C ASP A 186 -21.25 9.06 -23.05
N ASN A 187 -21.37 10.35 -22.78
CA ASN A 187 -21.18 10.90 -21.43
C ASN A 187 -22.25 10.43 -20.42
N LYS A 188 -23.36 9.87 -20.90
CA LYS A 188 -24.43 9.30 -20.07
C LYS A 188 -24.32 7.80 -19.86
N SER A 189 -23.30 7.16 -20.41
CA SER A 189 -23.06 5.72 -20.30
C SER A 189 -22.87 5.25 -18.84
N ILE A 190 -22.40 6.13 -17.95
CA ILE A 190 -22.48 5.89 -16.51
C ILE A 190 -23.87 6.32 -16.03
N SER A 191 -24.76 5.33 -15.85
CA SER A 191 -26.15 5.53 -15.46
C SER A 191 -26.33 5.98 -14.02
N GLY A 192 -25.30 5.79 -13.19
CA GLY A 192 -25.26 6.25 -11.82
C GLY A 192 -24.05 5.79 -11.05
N VAL A 193 -23.78 6.52 -9.96
CA VAL A 193 -22.79 6.18 -8.95
C VAL A 193 -23.49 6.23 -7.61
N ILE A 194 -23.33 5.17 -6.80
CA ILE A 194 -23.84 5.10 -5.44
C ILE A 194 -22.73 4.62 -4.52
N SER A 195 -22.75 5.10 -3.28
CA SER A 195 -21.70 4.82 -2.33
C SER A 195 -22.16 3.94 -1.18
N TYR A 196 -21.20 3.28 -0.55
CA TYR A 196 -21.29 2.63 0.75
C TYR A 196 -20.08 3.04 1.59
N GLN A 197 -20.03 2.62 2.85
CA GLN A 197 -18.86 2.84 3.70
C GLN A 197 -18.21 1.49 4.06
N THR A 198 -16.90 1.50 4.22
CA THR A 198 -16.14 0.34 4.71
C THR A 198 -16.79 -0.22 5.96
N GLY A 199 -17.10 -1.52 5.95
CA GLY A 199 -17.77 -2.20 7.07
C GLY A 199 -19.29 -2.34 6.93
N ASP A 200 -19.92 -1.68 5.96
CA ASP A 200 -21.33 -1.89 5.66
C ASP A 200 -21.58 -3.35 5.30
N GLN A 201 -22.69 -3.89 5.80
CA GLN A 201 -23.13 -5.27 5.54
C GLN A 201 -24.47 -5.36 4.81
N ASP A 202 -25.23 -4.27 4.80
CA ASP A 202 -26.50 -4.18 4.07
C ASP A 202 -26.35 -3.30 2.83
N PHE A 203 -26.46 -3.92 1.68
CA PHE A 203 -26.36 -3.28 0.36
C PHE A 203 -27.71 -3.18 -0.35
N THR A 204 -28.83 -3.39 0.36
CA THR A 204 -30.18 -3.38 -0.22
C THR A 204 -30.46 -2.10 -1.00
N ALA A 205 -30.07 -0.94 -0.46
CA ALA A 205 -30.29 0.35 -1.12
C ALA A 205 -29.46 0.50 -2.40
N GLN A 206 -28.18 0.08 -2.37
CA GLN A 206 -27.28 0.12 -3.52
C GLN A 206 -27.74 -0.82 -4.63
N LEU A 207 -28.18 -2.01 -4.28
CA LEU A 207 -28.70 -3.00 -5.23
C LEU A 207 -30.03 -2.55 -5.85
N ALA A 208 -30.95 -2.00 -5.05
CA ALA A 208 -32.20 -1.44 -5.54
C ALA A 208 -31.96 -0.26 -6.50
N TYR A 209 -31.00 0.61 -6.17
CA TYR A 209 -30.59 1.70 -7.05
C TYR A 209 -30.07 1.19 -8.39
N ALA A 210 -29.13 0.23 -8.37
CA ALA A 210 -28.58 -0.37 -9.57
C ALA A 210 -29.66 -1.07 -10.41
N GLN A 211 -30.55 -1.84 -9.77
CA GLN A 211 -31.69 -2.50 -10.44
C GLN A 211 -32.60 -1.48 -11.12
N GLY A 212 -32.88 -0.36 -10.46
CA GLY A 212 -33.72 0.72 -11.04
C GLY A 212 -33.08 1.37 -12.28
N LYS A 213 -31.77 1.40 -12.38
CA LYS A 213 -31.04 1.93 -13.54
C LYS A 213 -30.91 0.95 -14.69
N LYS A 214 -31.04 -0.37 -14.43
CA LYS A 214 -30.93 -1.45 -15.42
C LYS A 214 -29.65 -1.37 -16.26
N PRO A 215 -28.45 -1.25 -15.63
CA PRO A 215 -27.21 -1.16 -16.36
C PRO A 215 -26.85 -2.51 -17.00
N ASP A 216 -26.02 -2.47 -18.05
CA ASP A 216 -25.44 -3.69 -18.63
C ASP A 216 -24.38 -4.31 -17.71
N VAL A 217 -23.66 -3.47 -16.95
CA VAL A 217 -22.65 -3.91 -15.97
C VAL A 217 -22.71 -3.07 -14.68
N ILE A 218 -22.31 -3.69 -13.59
CA ILE A 218 -22.06 -3.00 -12.31
C ILE A 218 -20.57 -3.10 -12.04
N PHE A 219 -19.91 -1.96 -11.80
CA PHE A 219 -18.51 -1.89 -11.43
C PHE A 219 -18.40 -1.61 -9.92
N ILE A 220 -17.70 -2.50 -9.21
CA ILE A 220 -17.54 -2.42 -7.75
C ILE A 220 -16.04 -2.49 -7.43
N PRO A 221 -15.33 -1.35 -7.35
CA PRO A 221 -13.96 -1.32 -6.90
C PRO A 221 -13.92 -1.47 -5.38
N ALA A 222 -13.65 -2.67 -4.90
CA ALA A 222 -13.51 -3.00 -3.49
C ALA A 222 -12.11 -3.52 -3.19
N ALA A 223 -11.60 -3.31 -1.96
CA ALA A 223 -10.32 -3.83 -1.47
C ALA A 223 -10.55 -4.85 -0.34
#